data_989541352ec48661c871a2c1cc68eef5
#
_entry.id   989541352ec48661c871a2c1cc68eef5
#
_cell.length_a   1.000
_cell.length_b   1.000
_cell.length_c   1.000
_cell.angle_alpha   90.00
_cell.angle_beta   90.00
_cell.angle_gamma   90.00
#
_symmetry.space_group_name_H-M   'P 1'
#
loop_
_entity.id
_entity.type
_entity.pdbx_description
1 polymer ?
#
loop_
_entity_poly.entity_id
_entity_poly.type
_entity_poly.pdbx_seq_one_letter_code
_entity_poly.pdbx_strand_id
1 'polypeptide(L)'
;AGVLAEWNGKEWKVVRRNQFVEVTGPGGIYGNTNPETDPIWATGWDYKSVILGVRDAEKGWAFYRLPKASHSYDGAHGWNTEWPRIRNVGTNDNPDYLMTMHGMFWRFPKTFSADQTVGIRPRSAYLKVIGDFTRWNDKLVFGCDDSAHKEFLNKRTVKGDIEGPGQSNSNLWFTDVDKPDKLGSTTAIGAVWIDDLVKSGEVSEPFLFAGWE
;
A
#
# COMPACT_ATOMS: atom_id res chain seq x y z
N ALA A 1 2.46 6.34 -15.15
CA ALA A 1 2.91 5.04 -15.63
C ALA A 1 4.14 4.61 -14.86
N GLY A 2 4.21 3.35 -14.45
CA GLY A 2 5.33 2.76 -13.75
C GLY A 2 5.54 1.32 -14.20
N VAL A 3 6.55 0.68 -13.65
CA VAL A 3 6.90 -0.69 -14.00
C VAL A 3 7.54 -1.38 -12.80
N LEU A 4 7.20 -2.63 -12.59
CA LEU A 4 7.96 -3.57 -11.79
C LEU A 4 8.86 -4.36 -12.73
N ALA A 5 10.16 -4.35 -12.48
CA ALA A 5 11.14 -5.08 -13.26
C ALA A 5 12.09 -5.85 -12.34
N GLU A 6 12.59 -6.95 -12.81
CA GLU A 6 13.51 -7.84 -12.12
C GLU A 6 14.82 -7.95 -12.89
N TRP A 7 15.94 -7.88 -12.18
CA TRP A 7 17.28 -8.11 -12.71
C TRP A 7 17.74 -9.52 -12.35
N ASN A 8 18.12 -10.31 -13.35
CA ASN A 8 18.54 -11.70 -13.15
C ASN A 8 20.07 -11.90 -13.11
N GLY A 9 20.82 -10.80 -13.00
CA GLY A 9 22.29 -10.81 -13.06
C GLY A 9 22.85 -10.52 -14.46
N LYS A 10 22.00 -10.54 -15.50
CA LYS A 10 22.42 -10.33 -16.90
C LYS A 10 21.54 -9.31 -17.63
N GLU A 11 20.25 -9.37 -17.42
CA GLU A 11 19.28 -8.52 -18.11
C GLU A 11 18.09 -8.16 -17.21
N TRP A 12 17.42 -7.05 -17.54
CA TRP A 12 16.18 -6.63 -16.94
C TRP A 12 14.99 -7.29 -17.63
N LYS A 13 14.10 -7.87 -16.83
CA LYS A 13 12.81 -8.36 -17.29
C LYS A 13 11.70 -7.52 -16.68
N VAL A 14 10.82 -6.98 -17.51
CA VAL A 14 9.60 -6.33 -17.06
C VAL A 14 8.65 -7.40 -16.55
N VAL A 15 8.30 -7.30 -15.28
CA VAL A 15 7.36 -8.20 -14.61
C VAL A 15 5.92 -7.73 -14.81
N ARG A 16 5.68 -6.45 -14.53
CA ARG A 16 4.34 -5.87 -14.66
C ARG A 16 4.39 -4.36 -14.89
N ARG A 17 3.52 -3.87 -15.77
CA ARG A 17 3.36 -2.44 -16.05
C ARG A 17 2.18 -1.89 -15.26
N ASN A 18 2.46 -1.41 -14.06
CA ASN A 18 1.58 -0.62 -13.20
C ASN A 18 2.47 0.30 -12.39
N GLN A 19 1.87 1.22 -11.65
CA GLN A 19 2.63 2.04 -10.72
C GLN A 19 2.92 1.22 -9.46
N PHE A 20 4.19 0.90 -9.25
CA PHE A 20 4.69 0.31 -8.02
C PHE A 20 5.53 1.34 -7.27
N VAL A 21 5.42 1.34 -5.96
CA VAL A 21 6.04 2.34 -5.10
C VAL A 21 6.88 1.74 -3.99
N GLU A 22 6.78 0.45 -3.80
CA GLU A 22 7.58 -0.26 -2.82
C GLU A 22 7.89 -1.67 -3.30
N VAL A 23 9.11 -2.10 -3.01
CA VAL A 23 9.54 -3.49 -3.02
C VAL A 23 10.18 -3.75 -1.67
N THR A 24 9.64 -4.70 -0.91
CA THR A 24 10.07 -5.02 0.45
C THR A 24 9.90 -6.52 0.73
N GLY A 25 10.02 -6.92 1.96
CA GLY A 25 9.82 -8.29 2.42
C GLY A 25 9.79 -8.35 3.95
N PRO A 26 9.87 -9.53 4.55
CA PRO A 26 9.88 -9.71 6.01
C PRO A 26 10.97 -8.91 6.74
N GLY A 27 12.08 -8.65 6.10
CA GLY A 27 13.18 -7.84 6.66
C GLY A 27 12.98 -6.32 6.52
N GLY A 28 11.94 -5.87 5.85
CA GLY A 28 11.62 -4.45 5.65
C GLY A 28 12.77 -3.70 4.96
N ILE A 29 13.05 -2.48 5.45
CA ILE A 29 14.09 -1.60 4.88
C ILE A 29 15.53 -2.15 5.05
N TYR A 30 15.72 -3.12 5.90
CA TYR A 30 17.04 -3.74 6.14
C TYR A 30 17.31 -4.92 5.20
N GLY A 31 16.36 -5.27 4.34
CA GLY A 31 16.41 -6.43 3.47
C GLY A 31 16.05 -7.75 4.18
N ASN A 32 15.80 -8.75 3.39
CA ASN A 32 15.42 -10.07 3.89
C ASN A 32 16.61 -10.77 4.55
N THR A 33 16.33 -11.44 5.68
CA THR A 33 17.36 -12.21 6.42
C THR A 33 17.77 -13.45 5.64
N ASN A 34 16.82 -14.09 4.97
CA ASN A 34 17.02 -15.26 4.13
C ASN A 34 16.59 -14.94 2.69
N PRO A 35 17.43 -14.23 1.92
CA PRO A 35 17.02 -13.70 0.60
C PRO A 35 16.66 -14.79 -0.41
N GLU A 36 17.09 -16.02 -0.19
CA GLU A 36 16.78 -17.16 -1.05
C GLU A 36 15.40 -17.79 -0.78
N THR A 37 14.87 -17.60 0.41
CA THR A 37 13.61 -18.23 0.85
C THR A 37 12.53 -17.24 1.26
N ASP A 38 12.93 -16.07 1.75
CA ASP A 38 11.98 -15.03 2.16
C ASP A 38 11.25 -14.46 0.93
N PRO A 39 9.93 -14.25 1.01
CA PRO A 39 9.19 -13.66 -0.08
C PRO A 39 9.59 -12.19 -0.29
N ILE A 40 9.42 -11.71 -1.51
CA ILE A 40 9.48 -10.28 -1.85
C ILE A 40 8.06 -9.80 -2.10
N TRP A 41 7.68 -8.70 -1.46
CA TRP A 41 6.40 -8.05 -1.65
C TRP A 41 6.57 -6.76 -2.43
N ALA A 42 5.72 -6.55 -3.42
CA ALA A 42 5.68 -5.31 -4.19
C ALA A 42 4.30 -4.69 -4.10
N THR A 43 4.23 -3.43 -3.69
CA THR A 43 2.97 -2.70 -3.57
C THR A 43 2.84 -1.62 -4.60
N GLY A 44 1.68 -1.54 -5.18
CA GLY A 44 1.33 -0.55 -6.19
C GLY A 44 -0.18 -0.37 -6.28
N TRP A 45 -0.63 0.34 -7.30
CA TRP A 45 -2.05 0.53 -7.56
C TRP A 45 -2.33 0.89 -9.00
N ASP A 46 -3.59 0.83 -9.34
CA ASP A 46 -4.19 1.49 -10.48
C ASP A 46 -5.52 2.14 -10.06
N TYR A 47 -6.27 2.65 -11.02
CA TYR A 47 -7.56 3.29 -10.71
C TYR A 47 -8.61 2.34 -10.12
N LYS A 48 -8.44 1.05 -10.27
CA LYS A 48 -9.37 0.03 -9.79
C LYS A 48 -9.16 -0.31 -8.32
N SER A 49 -7.89 -0.50 -7.91
CA SER A 49 -7.57 -1.04 -6.58
C SER A 49 -6.07 -0.94 -6.28
N VAL A 50 -5.69 -1.30 -5.07
CA VAL A 50 -4.30 -1.60 -4.72
C VAL A 50 -3.88 -2.91 -5.39
N ILE A 51 -2.64 -3.00 -5.80
CA ILE A 51 -2.01 -4.19 -6.37
C ILE A 51 -0.93 -4.66 -5.41
N LEU A 52 -1.01 -5.90 -4.98
CA LEU A 52 0.01 -6.56 -4.17
C LEU A 52 0.64 -7.69 -5.00
N GLY A 53 1.93 -7.55 -5.25
CA GLY A 53 2.74 -8.64 -5.83
C GLY A 53 3.46 -9.41 -4.73
N VAL A 54 3.57 -10.70 -4.88
CA VAL A 54 4.48 -11.54 -4.11
C VAL A 54 5.35 -12.35 -5.05
N ARG A 55 6.66 -12.30 -4.81
CA ARG A 55 7.62 -13.15 -5.49
C ARG A 55 8.03 -14.26 -4.56
N ASP A 56 7.78 -15.45 -5.00
CA ASP A 56 8.28 -16.68 -4.44
C ASP A 56 9.53 -17.12 -5.21
N ALA A 57 10.52 -17.69 -4.52
CA ALA A 57 11.78 -18.10 -5.14
C ALA A 57 11.58 -19.17 -6.22
N GLU A 58 10.64 -20.10 -6.01
CA GLU A 58 10.39 -21.20 -6.94
C GLU A 58 9.29 -20.89 -7.96
N LYS A 59 8.23 -20.19 -7.53
CA LYS A 59 7.02 -19.97 -8.33
C LYS A 59 7.02 -18.66 -9.10
N GLY A 60 7.96 -17.74 -8.80
CA GLY A 60 8.02 -16.42 -9.40
C GLY A 60 6.93 -15.47 -8.85
N TRP A 61 6.44 -14.56 -9.66
CA TRP A 61 5.50 -13.53 -9.26
C TRP A 61 4.04 -13.97 -9.35
N ALA A 62 3.30 -13.75 -8.26
CA ALA A 62 1.84 -13.77 -8.22
C ALA A 62 1.32 -12.39 -7.84
N PHE A 63 0.15 -12.01 -8.35
CA PHE A 63 -0.46 -10.70 -8.12
C PHE A 63 -1.88 -10.84 -7.60
N TYR A 64 -2.20 -9.95 -6.67
CA TYR A 64 -3.50 -9.87 -6.01
C TYR A 64 -3.99 -8.43 -6.02
N ARG A 65 -5.31 -8.26 -5.97
CA ARG A 65 -5.93 -6.97 -5.77
C ARG A 65 -6.47 -6.85 -4.36
N LEU A 66 -6.41 -5.64 -3.81
CA LEU A 66 -6.87 -5.31 -2.46
C LEU A 66 -7.74 -4.06 -2.52
N PRO A 67 -8.78 -3.97 -1.69
CA PRO A 67 -9.58 -2.76 -1.61
C PRO A 67 -8.78 -1.61 -0.99
N LYS A 68 -9.17 -0.37 -1.31
CA LYS A 68 -8.68 0.87 -0.72
C LYS A 68 -9.82 1.57 0.03
N ALA A 69 -9.51 2.56 0.86
CA ALA A 69 -10.54 3.27 1.59
C ALA A 69 -11.55 3.94 0.66
N SER A 70 -12.81 3.91 1.02
CA SER A 70 -13.89 4.47 0.20
C SER A 70 -13.80 5.99 0.02
N HIS A 71 -13.13 6.69 0.95
CA HIS A 71 -12.86 8.12 0.87
C HIS A 71 -11.55 8.44 0.13
N SER A 72 -10.79 7.43 -0.25
CA SER A 72 -9.52 7.61 -0.94
C SER A 72 -9.77 8.12 -2.35
N TYR A 73 -9.17 9.27 -2.65
CA TYR A 73 -9.16 9.82 -3.99
C TYR A 73 -7.85 9.49 -4.69
N ASP A 74 -7.90 8.64 -5.66
CA ASP A 74 -6.74 8.31 -6.48
C ASP A 74 -6.87 8.79 -7.93
N GLY A 75 -8.04 9.19 -8.38
CA GLY A 75 -8.26 9.74 -9.72
C GLY A 75 -7.35 9.14 -10.78
N ALA A 76 -7.08 9.89 -11.83
CA ALA A 76 -6.12 9.49 -12.85
C ALA A 76 -4.66 9.44 -12.36
N HIS A 77 -4.39 9.94 -11.17
CA HIS A 77 -3.02 10.17 -10.67
C HIS A 77 -2.80 9.75 -9.23
N GLY A 78 -3.46 8.85 -8.70
CA GLY A 78 -3.37 8.27 -7.34
C GLY A 78 -2.36 8.79 -6.30
N TRP A 79 -1.53 9.72 -6.65
CA TRP A 79 -0.43 10.24 -5.85
C TRP A 79 -0.82 11.36 -4.87
N ASN A 80 -2.10 11.70 -4.82
CA ASN A 80 -2.65 12.64 -3.83
C ASN A 80 -3.05 11.97 -2.53
N THR A 81 -3.09 10.66 -2.55
CA THR A 81 -3.35 9.86 -1.38
C THR A 81 -2.01 9.46 -0.80
N GLU A 82 -1.85 8.36 -0.28
CA GLU A 82 -0.57 7.88 0.21
C GLU A 82 0.00 6.80 -0.69
N TRP A 83 1.21 6.41 -0.39
CA TRP A 83 1.81 5.27 -1.02
C TRP A 83 1.69 4.04 -0.12
N PRO A 84 1.15 2.91 -0.64
CA PRO A 84 1.12 1.67 0.13
C PRO A 84 2.52 1.29 0.64
N ARG A 85 2.59 0.96 1.92
CA ARG A 85 3.81 0.55 2.60
C ARG A 85 3.52 -0.63 3.50
N ILE A 86 4.50 -1.52 3.65
CA ILE A 86 4.44 -2.62 4.61
C ILE A 86 5.65 -2.50 5.53
N ARG A 87 5.43 -2.35 6.84
CA ARG A 87 6.49 -2.23 7.85
C ARG A 87 6.17 -3.08 9.08
N ASN A 88 7.19 -3.69 9.66
CA ASN A 88 7.06 -4.23 11.00
C ASN A 88 7.08 -3.10 12.02
N VAL A 89 5.99 -2.90 12.71
CA VAL A 89 5.81 -1.92 13.79
C VAL A 89 5.77 -2.57 15.16
N GLY A 90 5.87 -3.88 15.21
CA GLY A 90 6.04 -4.66 16.43
C GLY A 90 7.50 -4.69 16.92
N THR A 91 7.80 -5.68 17.74
CA THR A 91 9.16 -5.99 18.15
C THR A 91 9.68 -7.22 17.39
N ASN A 92 10.96 -7.56 17.59
CA ASN A 92 11.50 -8.77 16.99
C ASN A 92 10.81 -10.04 17.51
N ASP A 93 10.48 -10.06 18.82
CA ASP A 93 9.83 -11.20 19.48
C ASP A 93 8.32 -11.25 19.19
N ASN A 94 7.71 -10.11 18.93
CA ASN A 94 6.29 -9.99 18.62
C ASN A 94 6.07 -9.06 17.41
N PRO A 95 6.31 -9.53 16.20
CA PRO A 95 6.18 -8.72 14.99
C PRO A 95 4.71 -8.37 14.71
N ASP A 96 4.45 -7.12 14.37
CA ASP A 96 3.17 -6.62 13.89
C ASP A 96 3.39 -5.87 12.57
N TYR A 97 3.03 -6.49 11.46
CA TYR A 97 3.17 -5.85 10.16
C TYR A 97 1.96 -4.99 9.87
N LEU A 98 2.21 -3.70 9.81
CA LEU A 98 1.23 -2.70 9.40
C LEU A 98 1.39 -2.44 7.91
N MET A 99 0.29 -2.45 7.19
CA MET A 99 0.22 -2.00 5.80
C MET A 99 -0.67 -0.77 5.70
N THR A 100 -0.22 0.23 4.96
CA THR A 100 -1.04 1.38 4.54
C THR A 100 -1.58 1.12 3.13
N MET A 101 -2.84 1.47 2.91
CA MET A 101 -3.50 1.36 1.62
C MET A 101 -4.47 2.51 1.41
N HIS A 102 -3.98 3.61 0.86
CA HIS A 102 -4.84 4.73 0.46
C HIS A 102 -5.93 5.07 1.49
N GLY A 103 -5.51 5.50 2.68
CA GLY A 103 -6.41 5.91 3.75
C GLY A 103 -6.85 4.80 4.70
N MET A 104 -6.32 3.59 4.58
CA MET A 104 -6.61 2.49 5.50
C MET A 104 -5.35 1.85 6.06
N PHE A 105 -5.40 1.54 7.36
CA PHE A 105 -4.46 0.64 8.00
C PHE A 105 -4.95 -0.79 7.89
N TRP A 106 -4.03 -1.68 7.54
CA TRP A 106 -4.28 -3.10 7.44
C TRP A 106 -3.27 -3.88 8.27
N ARG A 107 -3.71 -4.96 8.87
CA ARG A 107 -2.81 -5.99 9.39
C ARG A 107 -2.35 -6.83 8.22
N PHE A 108 -1.04 -6.98 8.11
CA PHE A 108 -0.42 -7.77 7.05
C PHE A 108 0.23 -9.03 7.65
N PRO A 109 -0.03 -10.24 7.14
CA PRO A 109 0.60 -11.43 7.67
C PRO A 109 2.05 -11.54 7.20
N LYS A 110 2.98 -11.71 8.14
CA LYS A 110 4.41 -11.96 7.84
C LYS A 110 4.61 -13.13 6.88
N THR A 111 3.72 -14.11 6.95
CA THR A 111 3.74 -15.34 6.15
C THR A 111 3.12 -15.19 4.77
N PHE A 112 2.76 -13.98 4.36
CA PHE A 112 2.13 -13.77 3.05
C PHE A 112 3.02 -14.29 1.92
N SER A 113 2.50 -15.25 1.19
CA SER A 113 3.16 -15.87 0.05
C SER A 113 2.13 -16.26 -1.00
N ALA A 114 2.58 -16.78 -2.15
CA ALA A 114 1.68 -17.27 -3.19
C ALA A 114 0.81 -18.45 -2.71
N ASP A 115 1.27 -19.21 -1.71
CA ASP A 115 0.55 -20.34 -1.11
C ASP A 115 -0.28 -19.97 0.11
N GLN A 116 0.01 -18.82 0.72
CA GLN A 116 -0.64 -18.40 1.94
C GLN A 116 -1.04 -16.93 1.87
N THR A 117 -2.22 -16.67 1.35
CA THR A 117 -2.76 -15.31 1.16
C THR A 117 -3.72 -14.86 2.25
N VAL A 118 -3.98 -15.70 3.23
CA VAL A 118 -4.91 -15.41 4.34
C VAL A 118 -4.27 -14.48 5.39
N GLY A 119 -5.11 -13.72 6.11
CA GLY A 119 -4.68 -12.93 7.27
C GLY A 119 -4.55 -11.43 7.01
N ILE A 120 -4.67 -10.95 5.77
CA ILE A 120 -4.83 -9.53 5.51
C ILE A 120 -6.20 -9.09 6.00
N ARG A 121 -6.26 -8.08 6.89
CA ARG A 121 -7.52 -7.57 7.42
C ARG A 121 -7.42 -6.09 7.78
N PRO A 122 -8.51 -5.31 7.60
CA PRO A 122 -8.52 -3.90 7.95
C PRO A 122 -8.40 -3.69 9.46
N ARG A 123 -7.78 -2.58 9.85
CA ARG A 123 -7.66 -2.11 11.23
C ARG A 123 -8.52 -0.85 11.42
N SER A 124 -8.22 0.23 10.72
CA SER A 124 -9.01 1.46 10.74
C SER A 124 -8.75 2.32 9.52
N ALA A 125 -9.57 3.33 9.30
CA ALA A 125 -9.37 4.33 8.26
C ALA A 125 -8.85 5.64 8.85
N TYR A 126 -8.05 6.38 8.08
CA TYR A 126 -7.47 7.67 8.44
C TYR A 126 -7.55 8.66 7.27
N LEU A 127 -7.33 9.95 7.54
CA LEU A 127 -7.46 11.04 6.58
C LEU A 127 -6.15 11.76 6.25
N LYS A 128 -5.03 11.18 6.62
CA LYS A 128 -3.71 11.74 6.32
C LYS A 128 -3.14 11.13 5.03
N VAL A 129 -2.24 11.83 4.40
CA VAL A 129 -1.36 11.24 3.38
C VAL A 129 -0.11 10.74 4.07
N ILE A 130 0.11 9.44 4.06
CA ILE A 130 1.26 8.82 4.71
C ILE A 130 2.27 8.40 3.65
N GLY A 131 3.46 8.97 3.69
CA GLY A 131 4.55 8.61 2.80
C GLY A 131 5.34 7.39 3.26
N ASP A 132 5.62 7.34 4.55
CA ASP A 132 6.26 6.20 5.21
C ASP A 132 6.05 6.25 6.73
N PHE A 133 6.39 5.16 7.43
CA PHE A 133 6.26 5.08 8.87
C PHE A 133 7.22 4.05 9.47
N THR A 134 7.47 4.19 10.76
CA THR A 134 8.31 3.27 11.52
C THR A 134 7.91 3.24 12.98
N ARG A 135 8.37 2.22 13.70
CA ARG A 135 8.39 2.27 15.16
C ARG A 135 9.66 2.96 15.64
N TRP A 136 9.50 3.91 16.54
CA TRP A 136 10.61 4.56 17.23
C TRP A 136 10.34 4.60 18.73
N ASN A 137 11.16 3.87 19.50
CA ASN A 137 10.92 3.59 20.90
C ASN A 137 9.51 2.96 21.09
N ASP A 138 8.69 3.53 21.94
CA ASP A 138 7.34 3.06 22.25
C ASP A 138 6.25 3.75 21.42
N LYS A 139 6.62 4.45 20.34
CA LYS A 139 5.69 5.17 19.48
C LYS A 139 5.73 4.66 18.06
N LEU A 140 4.62 4.84 17.36
CA LEU A 140 4.62 4.86 15.90
C LEU A 140 4.84 6.28 15.41
N VAL A 141 5.68 6.43 14.42
CA VAL A 141 5.98 7.72 13.78
C VAL A 141 5.62 7.60 12.31
N PHE A 142 4.72 8.45 11.87
CA PHE A 142 4.29 8.56 10.49
C PHE A 142 4.82 9.86 9.89
N GLY A 143 5.54 9.75 8.78
CA GLY A 143 5.81 10.89 7.91
C GLY A 143 4.58 11.16 7.06
N CYS A 144 3.88 12.23 7.30
CA CYS A 144 2.58 12.48 6.71
C CYS A 144 2.35 13.92 6.28
N ASP A 145 1.31 14.13 5.52
CA ASP A 145 0.78 15.42 5.11
C ASP A 145 -0.70 15.52 5.47
N ASP A 146 -1.07 16.60 6.14
CA ASP A 146 -2.44 16.83 6.61
C ASP A 146 -3.28 17.62 5.60
N SER A 147 -2.70 18.08 4.51
CA SER A 147 -3.35 18.93 3.51
C SER A 147 -3.56 18.25 2.16
N ALA A 148 -3.81 16.96 2.17
CA ALA A 148 -4.01 16.16 0.98
C ALA A 148 -4.98 16.78 -0.04
N HIS A 149 -6.11 17.29 0.41
CA HIS A 149 -7.10 17.95 -0.44
C HIS A 149 -6.57 19.26 -1.05
N LYS A 150 -5.80 20.04 -0.31
CA LYS A 150 -5.19 21.28 -0.80
C LYS A 150 -4.06 20.98 -1.79
N GLU A 151 -3.27 20.00 -1.51
CA GLU A 151 -2.23 19.55 -2.42
C GLU A 151 -2.83 19.08 -3.74
N PHE A 152 -3.90 18.35 -3.71
CA PHE A 152 -4.64 17.97 -4.90
C PHE A 152 -5.14 19.18 -5.69
N LEU A 153 -5.71 20.17 -5.03
CA LEU A 153 -6.19 21.41 -5.65
C LEU A 153 -5.04 22.26 -6.20
N ASN A 154 -3.92 22.29 -5.54
CA ASN A 154 -2.76 23.09 -5.92
C ASN A 154 -2.14 22.74 -7.27
N LYS A 155 -2.49 21.65 -7.85
CA LYS A 155 -1.86 21.19 -9.08
C LYS A 155 -2.27 21.91 -10.32
N ARG A 156 -3.31 22.72 -10.26
CA ARG A 156 -3.91 23.24 -11.48
C ARG A 156 -4.35 24.70 -11.34
N THR A 157 -5.45 24.98 -11.97
CA THR A 157 -5.98 26.33 -12.14
C THR A 157 -6.31 27.06 -10.85
N VAL A 158 -6.56 26.35 -9.77
CA VAL A 158 -6.83 26.96 -8.47
C VAL A 158 -5.58 27.38 -7.69
N LYS A 159 -4.44 27.15 -8.24
CA LYS A 159 -3.15 27.43 -7.58
C LYS A 159 -2.92 28.91 -7.32
N GLY A 160 -3.59 29.81 -7.62
CA GLY A 160 -3.46 31.22 -7.25
C GLY A 160 -4.62 31.72 -6.40
N ASP A 161 -5.68 30.94 -6.34
CA ASP A 161 -6.95 31.35 -5.74
C ASP A 161 -7.19 30.74 -4.35
N ILE A 162 -6.22 29.97 -3.85
CA ILE A 162 -6.30 29.35 -2.54
C ILE A 162 -5.72 30.29 -1.52
N GLU A 163 -6.55 30.77 -0.62
CA GLU A 163 -6.09 31.53 0.53
C GLU A 163 -5.23 30.65 1.43
N GLY A 164 -4.11 31.18 1.82
CA GLY A 164 -3.14 30.50 2.66
C GLY A 164 -1.98 29.90 1.89
N PRO A 165 -1.01 29.36 2.60
CA PRO A 165 0.15 28.75 1.98
C PRO A 165 -0.31 27.55 1.17
N GLY A 166 -0.28 27.62 -0.13
CA GLY A 166 -0.47 26.48 -1.01
C GLY A 166 0.64 25.45 -0.87
N GLN A 167 1.07 25.22 0.36
CA GLN A 167 2.16 24.39 0.77
C GLN A 167 1.62 23.15 1.47
N SER A 168 2.34 22.06 1.30
CA SER A 168 2.16 20.84 2.05
C SER A 168 2.34 21.13 3.55
N ASN A 169 1.49 20.54 4.38
CA ASN A 169 1.63 20.54 5.83
C ASN A 169 2.32 19.26 6.29
N SER A 170 3.43 18.95 5.66
CA SER A 170 4.21 17.75 5.99
C SER A 170 4.70 17.83 7.43
N ASN A 171 4.49 16.75 8.16
CA ASN A 171 4.87 16.63 9.56
C ASN A 171 5.20 15.18 9.96
N LEU A 172 5.70 15.05 11.19
CA LEU A 172 5.83 13.77 11.85
C LEU A 172 4.70 13.60 12.85
N TRP A 173 3.87 12.60 12.63
CA TRP A 173 2.77 12.25 13.51
C TRP A 173 3.20 11.13 14.47
N PHE A 174 3.43 11.47 15.74
CA PHE A 174 3.76 10.51 16.79
C PHE A 174 2.49 10.00 17.46
N THR A 175 2.35 8.69 17.52
CA THR A 175 1.17 8.04 18.08
C THR A 175 1.54 6.88 18.99
N ASP A 176 0.57 6.41 19.77
CA ASP A 176 0.69 5.14 20.44
C ASP A 176 0.68 3.98 19.45
N VAL A 177 1.30 2.87 19.82
CA VAL A 177 1.45 1.69 18.93
C VAL A 177 0.11 1.05 18.54
N ASP A 178 -0.94 1.26 19.32
CA ASP A 178 -2.29 0.75 19.06
C ASP A 178 -3.19 1.75 18.31
N LYS A 179 -2.66 2.92 17.95
CA LYS A 179 -3.41 3.93 17.19
C LYS A 179 -4.04 3.40 15.90
N PRO A 180 -3.37 2.53 15.13
CA PRO A 180 -3.97 1.95 13.94
C PRO A 180 -5.26 1.15 14.16
N ASP A 181 -5.55 0.73 15.38
CA ASP A 181 -6.79 0.01 15.73
C ASP A 181 -7.92 0.93 16.23
N LYS A 182 -7.67 2.25 16.35
CA LYS A 182 -8.54 3.18 17.11
C LYS A 182 -9.03 4.39 16.30
N LEU A 183 -8.97 4.34 14.99
CA LEU A 183 -9.40 5.46 14.14
C LEU A 183 -10.79 5.21 13.51
N GLY A 184 -10.98 5.70 12.30
CA GLY A 184 -12.27 5.66 11.62
C GLY A 184 -12.73 4.26 11.19
N SER A 185 -13.96 4.18 10.73
CA SER A 185 -14.57 2.94 10.26
C SER A 185 -13.83 2.35 9.06
N THR A 186 -13.78 1.03 9.01
CA THR A 186 -13.09 0.28 7.95
C THR A 186 -13.98 0.11 6.73
N THR A 187 -14.16 1.17 5.96
CA THR A 187 -14.88 1.12 4.68
C THR A 187 -13.90 1.06 3.54
N ALA A 188 -14.08 0.12 2.63
CA ALA A 188 -13.17 -0.04 1.51
C ALA A 188 -13.92 -0.40 0.23
N ILE A 189 -13.38 0.03 -0.90
CA ILE A 189 -13.86 -0.25 -2.25
C ILE A 189 -12.72 -0.73 -3.12
N GLY A 190 -13.07 -1.46 -4.16
CA GLY A 190 -12.11 -1.86 -5.19
C GLY A 190 -12.78 -2.74 -6.22
N ALA A 191 -12.11 -2.94 -7.33
CA ALA A 191 -12.60 -3.77 -8.41
C ALA A 191 -11.44 -4.48 -9.11
N VAL A 192 -11.77 -5.51 -9.87
CA VAL A 192 -10.85 -6.17 -10.80
C VAL A 192 -11.06 -5.67 -12.22
N TRP A 193 -12.30 -5.32 -12.57
CA TRP A 193 -12.69 -4.71 -13.85
C TRP A 193 -13.56 -3.48 -13.62
N ILE A 194 -13.29 -2.41 -14.32
CA ILE A 194 -14.11 -1.20 -14.40
C ILE A 194 -14.03 -0.72 -15.83
N ASP A 195 -15.16 -0.71 -16.54
CA ASP A 195 -15.27 -0.30 -17.95
C ASP A 195 -14.28 -1.04 -18.89
N ASP A 196 -13.82 -2.20 -18.48
CA ASP A 196 -12.91 -3.03 -19.25
C ASP A 196 -13.70 -3.87 -20.29
N LEU A 197 -13.11 -4.04 -21.46
CA LEU A 197 -13.59 -5.01 -22.45
C LEU A 197 -13.11 -6.40 -22.04
N VAL A 198 -14.00 -7.15 -21.37
CA VAL A 198 -13.69 -8.48 -20.88
C VAL A 198 -14.27 -9.53 -21.85
N LYS A 199 -13.46 -10.50 -22.22
CA LYS A 199 -13.90 -11.63 -23.06
C LYS A 199 -14.41 -12.78 -22.19
N SER A 200 -15.35 -13.56 -22.73
CA SER A 200 -15.83 -14.76 -22.05
C SER A 200 -14.65 -15.72 -21.77
N GLY A 201 -14.55 -16.19 -20.52
CA GLY A 201 -13.47 -17.07 -20.07
C GLY A 201 -12.21 -16.35 -19.59
N GLU A 202 -12.18 -15.01 -19.63
CA GLU A 202 -11.07 -14.23 -19.07
C GLU A 202 -11.13 -14.28 -17.53
N VAL A 203 -9.98 -14.48 -16.91
CA VAL A 203 -9.82 -14.58 -15.44
C VAL A 203 -8.99 -13.41 -14.94
N SER A 204 -9.50 -12.70 -13.95
CA SER A 204 -8.78 -11.62 -13.27
C SER A 204 -7.77 -12.14 -12.27
N GLU A 205 -6.93 -11.24 -11.74
CA GLU A 205 -6.19 -11.51 -10.50
C GLU A 205 -7.18 -11.75 -9.35
N PRO A 206 -6.84 -12.62 -8.39
CA PRO A 206 -7.64 -12.80 -7.19
C PRO A 206 -7.79 -11.47 -6.42
N PHE A 207 -9.00 -11.19 -5.98
CA PHE A 207 -9.31 -10.05 -5.13
C PHE A 207 -9.35 -10.52 -3.67
N LEU A 208 -8.43 -10.03 -2.86
CA LEU A 208 -8.34 -10.39 -1.45
C LEU A 208 -9.15 -9.38 -0.61
N PHE A 209 -10.01 -9.87 0.23
CA PHE A 209 -10.79 -9.06 1.16
C PHE A 209 -11.06 -9.85 2.45
N ALA A 210 -11.20 -9.14 3.56
CA ALA A 210 -11.68 -9.74 4.79
C ALA A 210 -13.20 -9.83 4.70
N GLY A 211 -13.73 -11.02 4.62
CA GLY A 211 -15.17 -11.26 4.72
C GLY A 211 -15.62 -11.21 6.17
N TRP A 212 -16.86 -10.80 6.38
CA TRP A 212 -17.61 -11.10 7.60
C TRP A 212 -18.36 -12.38 7.32
N GLU A 213 -18.08 -13.39 8.11
CA GLU A 213 -18.90 -14.59 8.12
C GLU A 213 -20.19 -14.34 8.92
#